data_4b32c5acacb1f32cfa50a3de529b8722
#
_entry.id   4b32c5acacb1f32cfa50a3de529b8722
#
_cell.length_a   1.000
_cell.length_b   1.000
_cell.length_c   1.000
_cell.angle_alpha   90.00
_cell.angle_beta   90.00
_cell.angle_gamma   90.00
#
_symmetry.space_group_name_H-M   'P 1'
#
loop_
_entity.id
_entity.type
_entity.pdbx_description
1 polymer ?
#
loop_
_entity_poly.entity_id
_entity_poly.type
_entity_poly.pdbx_seq_one_letter_code
_entity_poly.pdbx_strand_id
1 'polypeptide(L)'
;NAETPEEIEMEIRRQLRMNGLVNSDLEFISHMDRAIEKKSDVIPVALKDGMIQENYSSVASGRRFEILKNYERRQLACRGREILDGNTAVEPYKGAAGSACDYCPYHGVCGFDAKVAGYRFRKFPAIQAEKIWEKMSEATEEDGDTAGRTADTDAGMAENGGKWE
;
A
#
# COMPACT_ATOMS: atom_id res chain seq x y z
N ASN A 1 8.18 9.85 32.82
CA ASN A 1 8.59 11.26 32.96
C ASN A 1 10.09 11.30 32.67
N ALA A 2 10.49 11.89 31.54
CA ALA A 2 11.88 12.13 31.21
C ALA A 2 12.38 13.30 32.10
N GLU A 3 13.53 13.12 32.76
CA GLU A 3 14.05 14.12 33.72
C GLU A 3 15.23 14.90 33.14
N THR A 4 15.91 14.38 32.11
CA THR A 4 17.05 15.07 31.46
C THR A 4 16.73 15.44 30.01
N PRO A 5 17.42 16.46 29.44
CA PRO A 5 17.26 16.81 28.03
C PRO A 5 17.55 15.65 27.07
N GLU A 6 18.52 14.80 27.40
CA GLU A 6 18.90 13.62 26.62
C GLU A 6 17.78 12.55 26.61
N GLU A 7 17.14 12.34 27.76
CA GLU A 7 16.01 11.42 27.88
C GLU A 7 14.79 11.92 27.08
N ILE A 8 14.57 13.24 27.10
CA ILE A 8 13.51 13.86 26.31
C ILE A 8 13.77 13.66 24.80
N GLU A 9 15.00 13.89 24.36
CA GLU A 9 15.39 13.70 22.96
C GLU A 9 15.21 12.23 22.51
N MET A 10 15.64 11.27 23.32
CA MET A 10 15.46 9.85 23.05
C MET A 10 13.98 9.49 22.96
N GLU A 11 13.12 10.00 23.85
CA GLU A 11 11.69 9.73 23.81
C GLU A 11 11.04 10.35 22.57
N ILE A 12 11.43 11.55 22.16
CA ILE A 12 10.98 12.19 20.91
C ILE A 12 11.38 11.34 19.72
N ARG A 13 12.63 10.89 19.61
CA ARG A 13 13.09 10.00 18.53
C ARG A 13 12.29 8.71 18.49
N ARG A 14 12.00 8.12 19.64
CA ARG A 14 11.21 6.89 19.73
C ARG A 14 9.77 7.09 19.24
N GLN A 15 9.14 8.22 19.58
CA GLN A 15 7.78 8.54 19.13
C GLN A 15 7.74 8.90 17.64
N LEU A 16 8.77 9.54 17.12
CA LEU A 16 8.90 9.91 15.71
C LEU A 16 9.50 8.80 14.84
N ARG A 17 9.81 7.63 15.42
CA ARG A 17 10.36 6.52 14.68
C ARG A 17 9.47 6.16 13.50
N MET A 18 10.06 6.09 12.32
CA MET A 18 9.36 5.71 11.11
C MET A 18 8.81 4.29 11.21
N ASN A 19 7.58 4.13 10.80
CA ASN A 19 6.95 2.83 10.59
C ASN A 19 6.83 2.57 9.09
N GLY A 20 6.75 1.30 8.70
CA GLY A 20 6.56 0.92 7.31
C GLY A 20 7.66 0.02 6.79
N LEU A 21 7.82 -0.02 5.48
CA LEU A 21 8.73 -0.93 4.79
C LEU A 21 9.96 -0.16 4.31
N VAL A 22 11.15 -0.69 4.60
CA VAL A 22 12.44 -0.09 4.21
C VAL A 22 13.11 -0.97 3.15
N ASN A 23 13.82 -0.36 2.21
CA ASN A 23 14.60 -1.12 1.25
C ASN A 23 15.72 -1.89 1.98
N SER A 24 15.85 -3.20 1.66
CA SER A 24 16.85 -4.07 2.27
C SER A 24 18.28 -3.87 1.76
N ASP A 25 18.53 -2.84 0.97
CA ASP A 25 19.86 -2.44 0.57
C ASP A 25 20.59 -1.77 1.75
N LEU A 26 21.74 -2.32 2.14
CA LEU A 26 22.53 -1.81 3.27
C LEU A 26 23.08 -0.39 3.03
N GLU A 27 23.40 -0.05 1.80
CA GLU A 27 23.83 1.30 1.44
C GLU A 27 22.67 2.28 1.67
N PHE A 28 21.47 1.93 1.21
CA PHE A 28 20.27 2.73 1.43
C PHE A 28 19.98 2.90 2.93
N ILE A 29 20.05 1.82 3.72
CA ILE A 29 19.86 1.85 5.17
C ILE A 29 20.86 2.76 5.84
N SER A 30 22.14 2.69 5.45
CA SER A 30 23.19 3.54 6.01
C SER A 30 23.01 5.04 5.69
N HIS A 31 22.37 5.38 4.58
CA HIS A 31 21.99 6.76 4.27
C HIS A 31 20.81 7.26 5.11
N MET A 32 19.89 6.38 5.49
CA MET A 32 18.76 6.73 6.35
C MET A 32 19.15 6.86 7.82
N ASP A 33 20.04 6.00 8.30
CA ASP A 33 20.57 6.04 9.67
C ASP A 33 22.05 5.68 9.67
N ARG A 34 22.89 6.72 9.73
CA ARG A 34 24.35 6.58 9.72
C ARG A 34 24.91 6.03 11.04
N ALA A 35 24.13 6.12 12.11
CA ALA A 35 24.52 5.70 13.44
C ALA A 35 24.06 4.29 13.81
N ILE A 36 23.45 3.57 12.87
CA ILE A 36 22.92 2.24 13.13
C ILE A 36 24.04 1.23 13.40
N GLU A 37 24.11 0.70 14.61
CA GLU A 37 25.03 -0.39 14.98
C GLU A 37 24.30 -1.73 15.12
N LYS A 38 23.19 -1.75 15.84
CA LYS A 38 22.40 -2.95 16.11
C LYS A 38 20.92 -2.77 15.77
N LYS A 39 20.27 -1.78 16.34
CA LYS A 39 18.86 -1.45 16.11
C LYS A 39 18.73 0.03 15.91
N SER A 40 18.05 0.42 14.84
CA SER A 40 17.79 1.83 14.57
C SER A 40 16.67 2.37 15.45
N ASP A 41 16.88 3.59 15.94
CA ASP A 41 15.83 4.37 16.62
C ASP A 41 15.02 5.23 15.66
N VAL A 42 15.44 5.30 14.38
CA VAL A 42 14.81 6.12 13.35
C VAL A 42 13.95 5.30 12.41
N ILE A 43 14.44 4.12 11.99
CA ILE A 43 13.80 3.23 11.01
C ILE A 43 13.56 1.83 11.60
N PRO A 44 12.60 1.06 11.07
CA PRO A 44 12.29 -0.29 11.59
C PRO A 44 13.29 -1.34 11.08
N VAL A 45 14.59 -1.12 11.34
CA VAL A 45 15.67 -2.02 10.92
C VAL A 45 16.53 -2.41 12.12
N ALA A 46 16.93 -3.68 12.17
CA ALA A 46 17.91 -4.21 13.11
C ALA A 46 19.03 -4.94 12.36
N LEU A 47 20.26 -4.71 12.78
CA LEU A 47 21.45 -5.35 12.23
C LEU A 47 22.10 -6.27 13.28
N LYS A 48 22.73 -7.33 12.81
CA LYS A 48 23.62 -8.18 13.58
C LYS A 48 24.83 -8.52 12.71
N ASP A 49 26.00 -8.22 13.20
CA ASP A 49 27.27 -8.47 12.49
C ASP A 49 27.26 -7.87 11.06
N GLY A 50 26.68 -6.67 10.92
CA GLY A 50 26.54 -5.97 9.65
C GLY A 50 25.47 -6.52 8.69
N MET A 51 24.71 -7.51 9.10
CA MET A 51 23.61 -8.11 8.29
C MET A 51 22.24 -7.76 8.86
N ILE A 52 21.25 -7.62 7.99
CA ILE A 52 19.87 -7.33 8.37
C ILE A 52 19.27 -8.55 9.09
N GLN A 53 18.68 -8.32 10.24
CA GLN A 53 17.86 -9.30 10.95
C GLN A 53 16.42 -9.22 10.46
N GLU A 54 16.02 -10.06 9.52
CA GLU A 54 14.69 -10.02 8.91
C GLU A 54 13.55 -10.13 9.94
N ASN A 55 13.69 -10.99 10.96
CA ASN A 55 12.67 -11.17 12.01
C ASN A 55 12.44 -9.93 12.90
N TYR A 56 13.39 -8.99 12.90
CA TYR A 56 13.34 -7.76 13.70
C TYR A 56 13.32 -6.50 12.85
N SER A 57 13.20 -6.67 11.53
CA SER A 57 13.24 -5.58 10.56
C SER A 57 12.02 -5.64 9.65
N SER A 58 11.48 -4.48 9.30
CA SER A 58 10.44 -4.34 8.30
C SER A 58 11.09 -3.94 6.97
N VAL A 59 11.61 -4.91 6.24
CA VAL A 59 12.38 -4.67 5.01
C VAL A 59 11.81 -5.43 3.82
N ALA A 60 12.04 -4.89 2.62
CA ALA A 60 11.77 -5.57 1.37
C ALA A 60 12.87 -5.27 0.34
N SER A 61 13.11 -6.22 -0.56
CA SER A 61 14.05 -6.03 -1.66
C SER A 61 13.56 -4.98 -2.66
N GLY A 62 14.46 -4.39 -3.43
CA GLY A 62 14.11 -3.48 -4.51
C GLY A 62 13.08 -4.07 -5.48
N ARG A 63 13.18 -5.37 -5.80
CA ARG A 63 12.18 -6.08 -6.62
C ARG A 63 10.78 -6.07 -5.97
N ARG A 64 10.70 -6.30 -4.66
CA ARG A 64 9.41 -6.24 -3.93
C ARG A 64 8.83 -4.82 -3.93
N PHE A 65 9.68 -3.80 -3.85
CA PHE A 65 9.22 -2.41 -4.00
C PHE A 65 8.65 -2.12 -5.38
N GLU A 66 9.26 -2.66 -6.45
CA GLU A 66 8.70 -2.52 -7.80
C GLU A 66 7.34 -3.23 -7.94
N ILE A 67 7.19 -4.45 -7.39
CA ILE A 67 5.91 -5.16 -7.33
C ILE A 67 4.87 -4.30 -6.60
N LEU A 68 5.19 -3.76 -5.43
CA LEU A 68 4.29 -2.92 -4.64
C LEU A 68 3.85 -1.69 -5.42
N LYS A 69 4.79 -0.94 -6.01
CA LYS A 69 4.51 0.25 -6.83
C LYS A 69 3.57 -0.05 -8.00
N ASN A 70 3.83 -1.14 -8.72
CA ASN A 70 3.03 -1.53 -9.86
C ASN A 70 1.62 -1.93 -9.42
N TYR A 71 1.51 -2.69 -8.33
CA TYR A 71 0.24 -3.06 -7.74
C TYR A 71 -0.57 -1.83 -7.28
N GLU A 72 0.06 -0.88 -6.58
CA GLU A 72 -0.59 0.37 -6.15
C GLU A 72 -1.10 1.20 -7.34
N ARG A 73 -0.29 1.39 -8.38
CA ARG A 73 -0.71 2.09 -9.60
C ARG A 73 -1.93 1.45 -10.23
N ARG A 74 -1.94 0.11 -10.31
CA ARG A 74 -3.07 -0.63 -10.82
C ARG A 74 -4.32 -0.42 -9.97
N GLN A 75 -4.20 -0.55 -8.64
CA GLN A 75 -5.34 -0.34 -7.73
C GLN A 75 -5.91 1.07 -7.87
N LEU A 76 -5.06 2.09 -7.94
CA LEU A 76 -5.50 3.47 -8.16
C LEU A 76 -6.24 3.63 -9.48
N ALA A 77 -5.73 3.07 -10.58
CA ALA A 77 -6.38 3.13 -11.88
C ALA A 77 -7.73 2.40 -11.88
N CYS A 78 -7.81 1.21 -11.27
CA CYS A 78 -9.07 0.46 -11.14
C CYS A 78 -10.11 1.24 -10.33
N ARG A 79 -9.72 1.78 -9.18
CA ARG A 79 -10.65 2.57 -8.35
C ARG A 79 -11.09 3.86 -9.05
N GLY A 80 -10.16 4.51 -9.76
CA GLY A 80 -10.50 5.69 -10.56
C GLY A 80 -11.54 5.38 -11.63
N ARG A 81 -11.41 4.27 -12.35
CA ARG A 81 -12.42 3.82 -13.34
C ARG A 81 -13.76 3.52 -12.67
N GLU A 82 -13.79 2.76 -11.58
CA GLU A 82 -15.01 2.47 -10.84
C GLU A 82 -15.77 3.74 -10.41
N ILE A 83 -15.04 4.78 -9.99
CA ILE A 83 -15.63 6.07 -9.64
C ILE A 83 -16.21 6.75 -10.88
N LEU A 84 -15.48 6.77 -12.00
CA LEU A 84 -15.94 7.37 -13.25
C LEU A 84 -17.15 6.61 -13.84
N ASP A 85 -17.19 5.30 -13.66
CA ASP A 85 -18.31 4.44 -14.08
C ASP A 85 -19.54 4.55 -13.15
N GLY A 86 -19.45 5.38 -12.10
CA GLY A 86 -20.54 5.61 -11.16
C GLY A 86 -20.81 4.45 -10.21
N ASN A 87 -19.81 3.62 -9.93
CA ASN A 87 -19.96 2.53 -8.95
C ASN A 87 -20.11 3.09 -7.54
N THR A 88 -21.31 2.98 -6.98
CA THR A 88 -21.67 3.42 -5.63
C THR A 88 -21.91 2.24 -4.68
N ALA A 89 -21.49 1.04 -5.04
CA ALA A 89 -21.70 -0.15 -4.22
C ALA A 89 -21.03 -0.01 -2.84
N VAL A 90 -21.79 -0.28 -1.79
CA VAL A 90 -21.31 -0.24 -0.41
C VAL A 90 -20.83 -1.63 -0.01
N GLU A 91 -19.56 -1.89 -0.18
CA GLU A 91 -18.93 -3.17 0.14
C GLU A 91 -17.71 -2.95 1.09
N PRO A 92 -17.94 -2.67 2.38
CA PRO A 92 -16.86 -2.44 3.34
C PRO A 92 -16.03 -3.72 3.54
N TYR A 93 -14.74 -3.55 3.85
CA TYR A 93 -13.90 -4.70 4.18
C TYR A 93 -14.11 -5.17 5.62
N LYS A 94 -13.86 -6.47 5.87
CA LYS A 94 -13.76 -7.08 7.19
C LYS A 94 -12.56 -8.01 7.23
N GLY A 95 -11.58 -7.67 8.06
CA GLY A 95 -10.39 -8.47 8.33
C GLY A 95 -10.41 -9.10 9.73
N ALA A 96 -9.34 -9.78 10.11
CA ALA A 96 -9.18 -10.38 11.44
C ALA A 96 -9.11 -9.32 12.56
N ALA A 97 -8.56 -8.13 12.27
CA ALA A 97 -8.36 -7.05 13.23
C ALA A 97 -9.56 -6.09 13.35
N GLY A 98 -10.60 -6.25 12.53
CA GLY A 98 -11.76 -5.37 12.50
C GLY A 98 -12.31 -5.12 11.11
N SER A 99 -13.21 -4.16 11.01
CA SER A 99 -13.87 -3.77 9.76
C SER A 99 -13.73 -2.28 9.47
N ALA A 100 -13.96 -1.89 8.23
CA ALA A 100 -14.03 -0.48 7.83
C ALA A 100 -15.16 0.28 8.55
N CYS A 101 -16.13 -0.43 9.12
CA CYS A 101 -17.28 0.17 9.80
C CYS A 101 -17.02 0.51 11.26
N ASP A 102 -16.02 -0.06 11.91
CA ASP A 102 -15.83 0.01 13.36
C ASP A 102 -15.63 1.45 13.87
N TYR A 103 -14.98 2.30 13.07
CA TYR A 103 -14.71 3.71 13.40
C TYR A 103 -15.18 4.66 12.29
N CYS A 104 -16.13 4.22 11.45
CA CYS A 104 -16.60 5.01 10.31
C CYS A 104 -17.51 6.17 10.78
N PRO A 105 -17.17 7.44 10.48
CA PRO A 105 -18.00 8.57 10.86
C PRO A 105 -19.33 8.63 10.09
N TYR A 106 -19.43 7.93 8.98
CA TYR A 106 -20.64 7.89 8.13
C TYR A 106 -21.61 6.75 8.46
N HIS A 107 -21.38 6.00 9.54
CA HIS A 107 -22.20 4.85 9.92
C HIS A 107 -23.69 5.20 10.00
N GLY A 108 -24.03 6.37 10.51
CA GLY A 108 -25.43 6.82 10.69
C GLY A 108 -26.16 7.15 9.38
N VAL A 109 -25.46 7.42 8.29
CA VAL A 109 -26.04 7.81 6.99
C VAL A 109 -25.81 6.77 5.88
N CYS A 110 -24.85 5.87 6.06
CA CYS A 110 -24.46 4.88 5.07
C CYS A 110 -25.55 3.81 4.84
N GLY A 111 -26.36 3.49 5.88
CA GLY A 111 -27.41 2.47 5.80
C GLY A 111 -26.91 1.03 5.61
N PHE A 112 -25.59 0.78 5.67
CA PHE A 112 -25.05 -0.56 5.55
C PHE A 112 -25.46 -1.43 6.75
N ASP A 113 -26.17 -2.53 6.47
CA ASP A 113 -26.46 -3.58 7.45
C ASP A 113 -26.27 -4.95 6.80
N ALA A 114 -25.32 -5.72 7.32
CA ALA A 114 -25.02 -7.06 6.84
C ALA A 114 -26.18 -8.08 6.99
N LYS A 115 -27.24 -7.73 7.74
CA LYS A 115 -28.46 -8.53 7.88
C LYS A 115 -29.45 -8.30 6.74
N VAL A 116 -29.28 -7.21 6.00
CA VAL A 116 -30.14 -6.88 4.86
C VAL A 116 -29.62 -7.59 3.62
N ALA A 117 -30.52 -8.22 2.87
CA ALA A 117 -30.17 -8.91 1.64
C ALA A 117 -29.55 -7.94 0.62
N GLY A 118 -28.44 -8.33 0.03
CA GLY A 118 -27.66 -7.51 -0.90
C GLY A 118 -26.46 -6.79 -0.28
N TYR A 119 -26.42 -6.58 1.01
CA TYR A 119 -25.25 -6.03 1.70
C TYR A 119 -24.30 -7.12 2.19
N ARG A 120 -23.01 -6.96 1.93
CA ARG A 120 -21.99 -7.91 2.38
C ARG A 120 -20.66 -7.24 2.66
N PHE A 121 -19.90 -7.82 3.58
CA PHE A 121 -18.51 -7.46 3.77
C PHE A 121 -17.61 -8.16 2.75
N ARG A 122 -16.64 -7.44 2.20
CA ARG A 122 -15.48 -8.05 1.55
C ARG A 122 -14.57 -8.62 2.64
N LYS A 123 -14.49 -9.95 2.71
CA LYS A 123 -13.69 -10.63 3.73
C LYS A 123 -12.23 -10.72 3.30
N PHE A 124 -11.32 -10.27 4.15
CA PHE A 124 -9.89 -10.43 3.98
C PHE A 124 -9.38 -11.48 4.97
N PRO A 125 -9.14 -12.73 4.53
CA PRO A 125 -8.53 -13.75 5.38
C PRO A 125 -7.10 -13.35 5.70
N ALA A 126 -6.58 -13.80 6.86
CA ALA A 126 -5.17 -13.69 7.16
C ALA A 126 -4.36 -14.49 6.12
N ILE A 127 -3.44 -13.83 5.45
CA ILE A 127 -2.58 -14.43 4.42
C ILE A 127 -1.13 -14.25 4.88
N GLN A 128 -0.30 -15.28 4.66
CA GLN A 128 1.14 -15.18 4.92
C GLN A 128 1.79 -14.16 4.00
N ALA A 129 2.80 -13.44 4.52
CA ALA A 129 3.44 -12.33 3.79
C ALA A 129 3.97 -12.75 2.40
N GLU A 130 4.58 -13.93 2.27
CA GLU A 130 5.07 -14.43 0.97
C GLU A 130 3.94 -14.57 -0.06
N LYS A 131 2.80 -15.12 0.33
CA LYS A 131 1.63 -15.26 -0.55
C LYS A 131 1.02 -13.90 -0.93
N ILE A 132 1.21 -12.87 -0.13
CA ILE A 132 0.79 -11.51 -0.49
C ILE A 132 1.63 -11.01 -1.66
N TRP A 133 2.95 -11.18 -1.59
CA TRP A 133 3.86 -10.78 -2.67
C TRP A 133 3.59 -11.53 -3.98
N GLU A 134 3.34 -12.84 -3.92
CA GLU A 134 2.94 -13.65 -5.08
C GLU A 134 1.67 -13.09 -5.72
N LYS A 135 0.60 -12.89 -4.95
CA LYS A 135 -0.66 -12.34 -5.45
C LYS A 135 -0.54 -10.93 -6.02
N MET A 136 0.32 -10.09 -5.43
CA MET A 136 0.56 -8.75 -5.97
C MET A 136 1.32 -8.82 -7.30
N SER A 137 2.28 -9.75 -7.44
CA SER A 137 3.00 -9.98 -8.68
C SER A 137 2.07 -10.50 -9.78
N GLU A 138 1.31 -11.57 -9.51
CA GLU A 138 0.33 -12.14 -10.44
C GLU A 138 -0.67 -11.07 -10.92
N ALA A 139 -1.21 -10.29 -9.99
CA ALA A 139 -2.13 -9.22 -10.30
C ALA A 139 -1.54 -8.15 -11.22
N THR A 140 -0.23 -7.93 -11.24
CA THR A 140 0.42 -6.94 -12.12
C THR A 140 0.79 -7.50 -13.48
N GLU A 141 0.96 -8.83 -13.61
CA GLU A 141 1.30 -9.50 -14.87
C GLU A 141 0.10 -9.65 -15.82
N GLU A 142 -1.11 -9.87 -15.27
CA GLU A 142 -2.33 -10.03 -16.06
C GLU A 142 -2.71 -8.81 -16.92
N ASP A 143 -2.30 -7.59 -16.55
CA ASP A 143 -2.58 -6.37 -17.31
C ASP A 143 -1.53 -6.05 -18.39
N GLY A 144 -0.35 -6.66 -18.34
CA GLY A 144 0.68 -6.51 -19.38
C GLY A 144 0.19 -6.97 -20.76
N ASP A 145 -0.75 -7.92 -20.80
CA ASP A 145 -1.30 -8.49 -22.03
C ASP A 145 -2.51 -7.68 -22.57
N THR A 146 -3.16 -6.85 -21.73
CA THR A 146 -4.29 -6.00 -22.15
C THR A 146 -3.86 -4.60 -22.59
N ALA A 147 -2.76 -4.07 -22.09
CA ALA A 147 -2.24 -2.75 -22.48
C ALA A 147 -1.67 -2.73 -23.91
N GLY A 148 -1.24 -3.89 -24.42
CA GLY A 148 -0.76 -4.03 -25.81
C GLY A 148 -1.87 -4.01 -26.87
N ARG A 149 -3.13 -4.18 -26.50
CA ARG A 149 -4.27 -4.24 -27.44
C ARG A 149 -5.04 -2.95 -27.63
N THR A 150 -4.81 -1.92 -26.82
CA THR A 150 -5.50 -0.61 -26.95
C THR A 150 -4.66 0.47 -27.62
N ALA A 151 -3.38 0.23 -27.91
CA ALA A 151 -2.51 1.20 -28.57
C ALA A 151 -2.65 1.21 -30.10
N ASP A 152 -3.27 0.18 -30.71
CA ASP A 152 -3.40 0.09 -32.18
C ASP A 152 -4.74 0.57 -32.75
N THR A 153 -5.66 1.10 -31.92
CA THR A 153 -6.98 1.56 -32.39
C THR A 153 -7.15 3.07 -32.43
N ASP A 154 -6.16 3.86 -32.03
CA ASP A 154 -6.31 5.35 -31.97
C ASP A 154 -5.51 6.10 -33.05
N ALA A 155 -5.04 5.39 -34.09
CA ALA A 155 -4.34 6.00 -35.22
C ALA A 155 -5.23 6.24 -36.47
N GLY A 156 -6.56 6.28 -36.31
CA GLY A 156 -7.49 6.30 -37.44
C GLY A 156 -8.65 7.28 -37.38
N MET A 157 -8.59 8.40 -36.61
CA MET A 157 -9.64 9.44 -36.68
C MET A 157 -9.10 10.83 -36.45
N ALA A 158 -8.30 11.29 -37.39
CA ALA A 158 -8.04 12.74 -37.60
C ALA A 158 -8.25 13.03 -39.07
N GLU A 159 -9.46 13.42 -39.45
CA GLU A 159 -9.77 14.32 -40.54
C GLU A 159 -11.30 14.36 -40.76
N ASN A 160 -11.98 15.28 -40.11
CA ASN A 160 -13.11 15.97 -40.72
C ASN A 160 -13.40 17.27 -39.98
N GLY A 161 -12.90 18.35 -40.57
CA GLY A 161 -13.22 19.71 -40.18
C GLY A 161 -14.68 20.02 -40.53
N GLY A 162 -15.48 20.30 -39.53
CA GLY A 162 -16.83 20.86 -39.62
C GLY A 162 -16.82 22.31 -39.10
N LYS A 163 -16.94 23.31 -40.01
CA LYS A 163 -17.21 24.69 -39.70
C LYS A 163 -18.52 24.82 -38.96
N TRP A 164 -18.52 25.63 -37.92
CA TRP A 164 -19.75 26.18 -37.32
C TRP A 164 -19.89 27.62 -37.76
N GLU A 165 -20.96 27.92 -38.47
CA GLU A 165 -21.53 29.26 -38.62
C GLU A 165 -22.51 29.52 -37.47
#